data_2b39d09d0d348dfe09862ef15bd7f659
#
_entry.id   2b39d09d0d348dfe09862ef15bd7f659
#
_cell.length_a   1.000
_cell.length_b   1.000
_cell.length_c   1.000
_cell.angle_alpha   90.00
_cell.angle_beta   90.00
_cell.angle_gamma   90.00
#
_symmetry.space_group_name_H-M   'P 1'
#
loop_
_entity.id
_entity.type
_entity.pdbx_description
1 polymer ?
#
loop_
_entity_poly.entity_id
_entity_poly.type
_entity_poly.pdbx_seq_one_letter_code
_entity_poly.pdbx_strand_id
1 'polypeptide(L)'
;IMMMGAIPVFLMPTRNHLGIIGPIPKEEFEWANIKKKIDANPFIKDKNVVPRVLTITQSTYDGILYNVEMIKSMLDGKVDSLHFDEAWLPHAAFHPFYQDMHAFGQNRKRTKKSMMFSTQSTHKLLAGLSQASQVLVQDAEERKLDRDCFNEAYLMHTSTSPQYAIIASCDVSAAMMESPGGTTLVEESIAEALDFRRAMRKVDDEFGADWWFKVWGPDHLADEGVGTRDDWVLEPKAYWHDFGHLAKDFNMLDPIKATVVTPGLDVEGNFADIGIPASIVTKYLAEHGVIVEKTGLYSFFIMFTIGITKGRWNTLVTELQQFKDHFDKNQPLWKVLPEFVAKHPRYERVGLQEISAQIHSFYKSRDVARMTTEMYLSNMEPAMIPADAWSKMAHKDIDRVPIDELEGRVTAMLVTPYPPGIPLLIPGERFNKSIVDYLRFARDFNQQFPGFETDIHGLVKNAEGNNGYYVDCVRT
;
A
#
# COMPACT_ATOMS: atom_id res chain seq x y z
N ILE A 1 6.18 7.07 -16.39
CA ILE A 1 7.63 7.33 -16.38
C ILE A 1 8.26 6.81 -17.68
N MET A 2 8.23 5.52 -17.96
CA MET A 2 8.89 4.89 -19.12
C MET A 2 8.43 5.46 -20.47
N MET A 3 7.13 5.44 -20.76
CA MET A 3 6.58 5.93 -22.04
C MET A 3 6.80 7.43 -22.27
N MET A 4 6.90 8.22 -21.21
CA MET A 4 7.11 9.67 -21.28
C MET A 4 8.59 10.09 -21.29
N GLY A 5 9.51 9.15 -21.15
CA GLY A 5 10.93 9.47 -20.99
C GLY A 5 11.25 10.28 -19.72
N ALA A 6 10.40 10.18 -18.71
CA ALA A 6 10.56 10.95 -17.49
C ALA A 6 11.71 10.40 -16.63
N ILE A 7 12.48 11.30 -16.04
CA ILE A 7 13.53 10.98 -15.06
C ILE A 7 12.93 11.14 -13.66
N PRO A 8 12.77 10.06 -12.89
CA PRO A 8 12.17 10.11 -11.57
C PRO A 8 13.16 10.66 -10.53
N VAL A 9 12.61 11.39 -9.55
CA VAL A 9 13.30 11.79 -8.32
C VAL A 9 12.40 11.37 -7.16
N PHE A 10 12.86 10.43 -6.33
CA PHE A 10 12.04 9.83 -5.29
C PHE A 10 12.09 10.61 -3.98
N LEU A 11 10.92 10.86 -3.40
CA LEU A 11 10.77 11.23 -1.99
C LEU A 11 10.52 9.94 -1.20
N MET A 12 11.34 9.72 -0.18
CA MET A 12 11.36 8.43 0.52
C MET A 12 10.35 8.42 1.68
N PRO A 13 9.42 7.47 1.69
CA PRO A 13 8.51 7.27 2.82
C PRO A 13 9.24 6.60 3.99
N THR A 14 8.71 6.76 5.18
CA THR A 14 9.06 5.96 6.36
C THR A 14 8.42 4.57 6.28
N ARG A 15 8.84 3.66 7.16
CA ARG A 15 8.30 2.31 7.23
C ARG A 15 8.56 1.73 8.61
N ASN A 16 7.62 1.01 9.19
CA ASN A 16 7.85 0.22 10.39
C ASN A 16 8.12 -1.26 10.07
N HIS A 17 8.52 -2.02 11.07
CA HIS A 17 8.91 -3.41 10.90
C HIS A 17 7.74 -4.39 10.74
N LEU A 18 6.50 -3.97 10.98
CA LEU A 18 5.31 -4.74 10.56
C LEU A 18 5.11 -4.70 9.03
N GLY A 19 5.94 -3.94 8.31
CA GLY A 19 5.84 -3.74 6.88
C GLY A 19 4.81 -2.69 6.47
N ILE A 20 4.30 -1.92 7.41
CA ILE A 20 3.39 -0.81 7.17
C ILE A 20 4.20 0.37 6.62
N ILE A 21 3.71 0.93 5.52
CA ILE A 21 4.32 2.09 4.87
C ILE A 21 3.82 3.34 5.55
N GLY A 22 4.78 4.07 6.14
CA GLY A 22 4.52 5.34 6.78
C GLY A 22 4.52 6.51 5.80
N PRO A 23 4.36 7.73 6.31
CA PRO A 23 4.38 8.93 5.50
C PRO A 23 5.78 9.25 4.98
N ILE A 24 5.82 9.97 3.88
CA ILE A 24 6.98 10.75 3.47
C ILE A 24 7.10 11.89 4.49
N PRO A 25 8.24 12.05 5.18
CA PRO A 25 8.43 13.14 6.14
C PRO A 25 8.21 14.51 5.50
N LYS A 26 7.66 15.45 6.26
CA LYS A 26 7.36 16.79 5.76
C LYS A 26 8.60 17.49 5.16
N GLU A 27 9.76 17.25 5.75
CA GLU A 27 11.03 17.80 5.32
C GLU A 27 11.43 17.38 3.89
N GLU A 28 10.99 16.22 3.45
CA GLU A 28 11.20 15.73 2.07
C GLU A 28 10.48 16.61 1.03
N PHE A 29 9.40 17.29 1.43
CA PHE A 29 8.67 18.24 0.57
C PHE A 29 9.28 19.65 0.57
N GLU A 30 10.28 19.92 1.40
CA GLU A 30 10.99 21.19 1.34
C GLU A 30 11.76 21.30 0.02
N TRP A 31 11.62 22.46 -0.64
CA TRP A 31 12.26 22.65 -1.93
C TRP A 31 13.77 22.43 -1.92
N ALA A 32 14.45 22.78 -0.83
CA ALA A 32 15.89 22.55 -0.68
C ALA A 32 16.25 21.07 -0.76
N ASN A 33 15.45 20.20 -0.16
CA ASN A 33 15.67 18.74 -0.18
C ASN A 33 15.35 18.15 -1.56
N ILE A 34 14.26 18.57 -2.19
CA ILE A 34 13.92 18.17 -3.57
C ILE A 34 15.04 18.61 -4.52
N LYS A 35 15.49 19.88 -4.41
CA LYS A 35 16.57 20.42 -5.24
C LYS A 35 17.87 19.64 -5.08
N LYS A 36 18.25 19.29 -3.84
CA LYS A 36 19.41 18.43 -3.57
C LYS A 36 19.35 17.09 -4.30
N LYS A 37 18.16 16.46 -4.33
CA LYS A 37 17.95 15.20 -5.06
C LYS A 37 18.01 15.39 -6.57
N ILE A 38 17.48 16.48 -7.11
CA ILE A 38 17.61 16.86 -8.53
C ILE A 38 19.08 17.04 -8.89
N ASP A 39 19.83 17.75 -8.07
CA ASP A 39 21.25 18.01 -8.29
C ASP A 39 22.10 16.73 -8.25
N ALA A 40 21.74 15.79 -7.38
CA ALA A 40 22.41 14.51 -7.26
C ALA A 40 22.07 13.51 -8.39
N ASN A 41 20.95 13.69 -9.10
CA ASN A 41 20.54 12.74 -10.14
C ASN A 41 21.44 12.88 -11.38
N PRO A 42 22.14 11.80 -11.82
CA PRO A 42 23.14 11.90 -12.90
C PRO A 42 22.53 12.14 -14.29
N PHE A 43 21.24 11.88 -14.46
CA PHE A 43 20.55 11.97 -15.77
C PHE A 43 19.89 13.33 -15.99
N ILE A 44 19.72 14.13 -14.95
CA ILE A 44 19.18 15.49 -15.07
C ILE A 44 20.31 16.44 -15.48
N LYS A 45 20.31 16.86 -16.76
CA LYS A 45 21.34 17.74 -17.32
C LYS A 45 21.17 19.19 -16.87
N ASP A 46 19.94 19.72 -16.95
CA ASP A 46 19.62 21.07 -16.46
C ASP A 46 19.21 21.00 -14.99
N LYS A 47 20.11 21.41 -14.12
CA LYS A 47 19.86 21.40 -12.67
C LYS A 47 18.89 22.50 -12.20
N ASN A 48 18.52 23.43 -13.07
CA ASN A 48 17.53 24.46 -12.79
C ASN A 48 16.14 24.13 -13.31
N VAL A 49 15.96 22.91 -13.85
CA VAL A 49 14.67 22.45 -14.36
C VAL A 49 13.60 22.51 -13.28
N VAL A 50 12.42 23.01 -13.64
CA VAL A 50 11.21 22.89 -12.81
C VAL A 50 10.62 21.49 -13.05
N PRO A 51 10.41 20.69 -11.99
CA PRO A 51 9.78 19.39 -12.15
C PRO A 51 8.39 19.52 -12.79
N ARG A 52 8.10 18.66 -13.76
CA ARG A 52 6.81 18.69 -14.46
C ARG A 52 5.64 18.26 -13.59
N VAL A 53 5.86 17.26 -12.77
CA VAL A 53 4.83 16.73 -11.88
C VAL A 53 5.46 16.20 -10.60
N LEU A 54 4.81 16.48 -9.48
CA LEU A 54 5.03 15.76 -8.24
C LEU A 54 3.78 14.92 -7.97
N THR A 55 3.96 13.61 -7.88
CA THR A 55 2.87 12.66 -7.60
C THR A 55 2.99 12.13 -6.18
N ILE A 56 1.88 12.15 -5.44
CA ILE A 56 1.78 11.65 -4.07
C ILE A 56 0.62 10.67 -4.01
N THR A 57 0.84 9.49 -3.48
CA THR A 57 -0.24 8.57 -3.11
C THR A 57 -0.91 9.09 -1.86
N GLN A 58 -2.10 9.67 -2.01
CA GLN A 58 -2.82 10.42 -0.96
C GLN A 58 -3.61 9.50 -0.02
N SER A 59 -3.48 8.22 -0.13
CA SER A 59 -3.69 7.29 0.96
C SER A 59 -2.83 6.07 0.71
N THR A 60 -1.94 5.76 1.64
CA THR A 60 -1.26 4.46 1.62
C THR A 60 -2.29 3.34 1.81
N TYR A 61 -1.93 2.09 1.53
CA TYR A 61 -2.80 0.95 1.79
C TYR A 61 -3.32 0.93 3.24
N ASP A 62 -2.44 1.18 4.19
CA ASP A 62 -2.76 1.14 5.61
C ASP A 62 -3.47 2.42 6.12
N GLY A 63 -3.72 3.39 5.25
CA GLY A 63 -4.57 4.53 5.53
C GLY A 63 -3.87 5.82 5.93
N ILE A 64 -2.57 5.96 5.67
CA ILE A 64 -1.87 7.22 5.98
C ILE A 64 -2.22 8.29 4.95
N LEU A 65 -2.72 9.42 5.43
CA LEU A 65 -3.10 10.60 4.67
C LEU A 65 -2.13 11.74 4.92
N TYR A 66 -2.05 12.68 3.95
CA TYR A 66 -1.25 13.90 4.04
C TYR A 66 -2.13 15.14 4.09
N ASN A 67 -1.68 16.17 4.81
CA ASN A 67 -2.29 17.49 4.76
C ASN A 67 -1.94 18.16 3.41
N VAL A 68 -2.91 18.12 2.49
CA VAL A 68 -2.75 18.63 1.11
C VAL A 68 -2.52 20.13 1.08
N GLU A 69 -3.18 20.91 1.97
CA GLU A 69 -3.01 22.35 1.99
C GLU A 69 -1.59 22.75 2.41
N MET A 70 -0.96 21.99 3.32
CA MET A 70 0.45 22.20 3.64
C MET A 70 1.35 21.90 2.45
N ILE A 71 1.14 20.77 1.75
CA ILE A 71 1.94 20.41 0.57
C ILE A 71 1.78 21.47 -0.53
N LYS A 72 0.56 21.91 -0.81
CA LYS A 72 0.29 23.02 -1.76
C LYS A 72 1.08 24.26 -1.40
N SER A 73 1.05 24.67 -0.13
CA SER A 73 1.75 25.87 0.33
C SER A 73 3.26 25.78 0.18
N MET A 74 3.84 24.60 0.34
CA MET A 74 5.28 24.34 0.21
C MET A 74 5.75 24.33 -1.24
N LEU A 75 4.92 23.83 -2.17
CA LEU A 75 5.34 23.45 -3.52
C LEU A 75 4.70 24.28 -4.64
N ASP A 76 3.74 25.17 -4.34
CA ASP A 76 3.13 26.02 -5.35
C ASP A 76 4.18 26.91 -6.05
N GLY A 77 4.25 26.78 -7.36
CA GLY A 77 5.25 27.45 -8.21
C GLY A 77 6.65 26.84 -8.16
N LYS A 78 6.87 25.76 -7.40
CA LYS A 78 8.13 24.99 -7.40
C LYS A 78 8.07 23.78 -8.36
N VAL A 79 6.87 23.32 -8.65
CA VAL A 79 6.58 22.26 -9.62
C VAL A 79 5.49 22.74 -10.56
N ASP A 80 5.46 22.24 -11.80
CA ASP A 80 4.42 22.63 -12.77
C ASP A 80 3.05 22.11 -12.36
N SER A 81 2.99 20.90 -11.82
CA SER A 81 1.75 20.25 -11.44
C SER A 81 1.90 19.41 -10.18
N LEU A 82 0.89 19.45 -9.31
CA LEU A 82 0.73 18.57 -8.16
C LEU A 82 -0.33 17.53 -8.51
N HIS A 83 0.01 16.27 -8.42
CA HIS A 83 -0.90 15.17 -8.63
C HIS A 83 -1.06 14.36 -7.34
N PHE A 84 -2.29 14.22 -6.88
CA PHE A 84 -2.65 13.39 -5.74
C PHE A 84 -3.36 12.14 -6.26
N ASP A 85 -2.73 11.00 -6.06
CA ASP A 85 -3.38 9.72 -6.31
C ASP A 85 -4.29 9.39 -5.13
N GLU A 86 -5.56 9.74 -5.31
CA GLU A 86 -6.65 9.52 -4.34
C GLU A 86 -7.49 8.29 -4.70
N ALA A 87 -6.89 7.30 -5.37
CA ALA A 87 -7.58 6.07 -5.76
C ALA A 87 -8.26 5.37 -4.56
N TRP A 88 -7.72 5.57 -3.35
CA TRP A 88 -8.26 5.03 -2.10
C TRP A 88 -8.91 6.09 -1.21
N LEU A 89 -9.19 7.28 -1.74
CA LEU A 89 -9.72 8.42 -0.96
C LEU A 89 -10.86 9.21 -1.63
N PRO A 90 -11.67 8.63 -2.54
CA PRO A 90 -12.70 9.40 -3.22
C PRO A 90 -13.84 9.85 -2.30
N HIS A 91 -14.00 9.26 -1.13
CA HIS A 91 -15.04 9.58 -0.12
C HIS A 91 -14.71 10.83 0.71
N ALA A 92 -13.44 11.20 0.82
CA ALA A 92 -12.98 12.19 1.79
C ALA A 92 -13.57 13.59 1.58
N ALA A 93 -13.86 13.98 0.34
CA ALA A 93 -14.42 15.29 0.03
C ALA A 93 -15.86 15.50 0.59
N PHE A 94 -16.54 14.43 0.99
CA PHE A 94 -17.94 14.47 1.40
C PHE A 94 -18.16 14.53 2.91
N HIS A 95 -17.05 14.44 3.71
CA HIS A 95 -17.16 14.49 5.16
C HIS A 95 -16.11 15.43 5.79
N PRO A 96 -16.50 16.31 6.73
CA PRO A 96 -15.62 17.30 7.35
C PRO A 96 -14.45 16.66 8.15
N PHE A 97 -14.57 15.42 8.55
CA PHE A 97 -13.53 14.64 9.21
C PHE A 97 -12.20 14.64 8.43
N TYR A 98 -12.27 14.65 7.09
CA TYR A 98 -11.11 14.66 6.20
C TYR A 98 -10.69 16.06 5.74
N GLN A 99 -11.10 17.10 6.44
CA GLN A 99 -10.73 18.47 6.08
C GLN A 99 -9.20 18.57 5.94
N ASP A 100 -8.75 19.24 4.86
CA ASP A 100 -7.35 19.43 4.48
C ASP A 100 -6.57 18.15 4.06
N MET A 101 -7.19 16.97 4.15
CA MET A 101 -6.57 15.68 3.82
C MET A 101 -6.92 15.15 2.42
N HIS A 102 -7.52 15.95 1.55
CA HIS A 102 -7.84 15.59 0.16
C HIS A 102 -7.62 16.77 -0.79
N ALA A 103 -7.38 16.48 -2.08
CA ALA A 103 -6.96 17.47 -3.06
C ALA A 103 -8.06 18.48 -3.42
N PHE A 104 -9.29 18.00 -3.59
CA PHE A 104 -10.41 18.81 -4.06
C PHE A 104 -11.58 18.77 -3.07
N GLY A 105 -12.26 19.91 -2.92
CA GLY A 105 -13.42 20.07 -2.07
C GLY A 105 -13.98 21.48 -2.18
N GLN A 106 -15.18 21.69 -1.64
CA GLN A 106 -15.80 22.99 -1.60
C GLN A 106 -14.92 23.98 -0.79
N ASN A 107 -14.84 25.22 -1.25
CA ASN A 107 -14.08 26.30 -0.61
C ASN A 107 -12.55 26.13 -0.53
N ARG A 108 -11.96 25.20 -1.30
CA ARG A 108 -10.51 25.08 -1.38
C ARG A 108 -9.89 26.23 -2.18
N LYS A 109 -8.84 26.82 -1.62
CA LYS A 109 -8.07 27.85 -2.35
C LYS A 109 -7.33 27.22 -3.50
N ARG A 110 -7.36 27.88 -4.66
CA ARG A 110 -6.53 27.49 -5.80
C ARG A 110 -5.06 27.74 -5.48
N THR A 111 -4.22 26.92 -6.06
CA THR A 111 -2.79 27.20 -6.19
C THR A 111 -2.59 28.42 -7.08
N LYS A 112 -1.53 29.17 -6.85
CA LYS A 112 -1.24 30.35 -7.67
C LYS A 112 -0.68 29.98 -9.05
N LYS A 113 0.27 29.03 -9.07
CA LYS A 113 1.03 28.68 -10.29
C LYS A 113 0.95 27.21 -10.69
N SER A 114 0.93 26.28 -9.74
CA SER A 114 0.95 24.86 -10.01
C SER A 114 -0.44 24.34 -10.34
N MET A 115 -0.60 23.60 -11.43
CA MET A 115 -1.84 22.88 -11.74
C MET A 115 -2.10 21.78 -10.73
N MET A 116 -3.37 21.51 -10.43
CA MET A 116 -3.76 20.45 -9.52
C MET A 116 -4.47 19.34 -10.27
N PHE A 117 -4.05 18.09 -9.99
CA PHE A 117 -4.68 16.88 -10.50
C PHE A 117 -4.97 15.93 -9.35
N SER A 118 -6.08 15.22 -9.43
CA SER A 118 -6.37 14.06 -8.58
C SER A 118 -6.92 12.93 -9.43
N THR A 119 -6.46 11.72 -9.17
CA THR A 119 -7.04 10.51 -9.74
C THR A 119 -7.76 9.72 -8.65
N GLN A 120 -9.01 9.34 -8.92
CA GLN A 120 -9.87 8.67 -7.96
C GLN A 120 -10.47 7.40 -8.57
N SER A 121 -10.42 6.30 -7.83
CA SER A 121 -11.13 5.07 -8.19
C SER A 121 -12.51 5.05 -7.52
N THR A 122 -13.52 5.50 -8.26
CA THR A 122 -14.91 5.55 -7.78
C THR A 122 -15.41 4.16 -7.36
N HIS A 123 -14.93 3.11 -8.04
CA HIS A 123 -15.33 1.72 -7.77
C HIS A 123 -14.77 1.13 -6.46
N LYS A 124 -13.78 1.75 -5.83
CA LYS A 124 -13.17 1.20 -4.61
C LYS A 124 -13.94 1.53 -3.34
N LEU A 125 -14.36 2.78 -3.18
CA LEU A 125 -14.95 3.29 -1.94
C LEU A 125 -16.31 3.94 -2.12
N LEU A 126 -16.67 4.29 -3.35
CA LEU A 126 -17.98 4.77 -3.72
C LEU A 126 -18.77 3.68 -4.47
N ALA A 127 -20.00 3.96 -4.88
CA ALA A 127 -20.88 2.95 -5.48
C ALA A 127 -20.64 2.69 -6.98
N GLY A 128 -19.48 3.03 -7.53
CA GLY A 128 -19.14 2.78 -8.93
C GLY A 128 -18.90 1.30 -9.23
N LEU A 129 -19.26 0.85 -10.43
CA LEU A 129 -18.91 -0.47 -10.93
C LEU A 129 -17.38 -0.60 -11.12
N SER A 130 -16.86 -1.82 -11.11
CA SER A 130 -15.44 -2.09 -11.34
C SER A 130 -14.95 -1.35 -12.60
N GLN A 131 -13.75 -0.75 -12.51
CA GLN A 131 -13.12 0.15 -13.48
C GLN A 131 -13.66 1.60 -13.49
N ALA A 132 -14.73 1.92 -12.75
CA ALA A 132 -15.18 3.29 -12.61
C ALA A 132 -14.11 4.15 -11.92
N SER A 133 -13.63 5.18 -12.62
CA SER A 133 -12.59 6.08 -12.13
C SER A 133 -12.77 7.47 -12.72
N GLN A 134 -12.13 8.46 -12.12
CA GLN A 134 -12.18 9.84 -12.58
C GLN A 134 -10.85 10.56 -12.39
N VAL A 135 -10.58 11.52 -13.26
CA VAL A 135 -9.49 12.48 -13.12
C VAL A 135 -10.11 13.84 -12.87
N LEU A 136 -9.77 14.43 -11.75
CA LEU A 136 -10.18 15.79 -11.39
C LEU A 136 -9.04 16.75 -11.69
N VAL A 137 -9.35 17.89 -12.28
CA VAL A 137 -8.35 18.91 -12.68
C VAL A 137 -8.81 20.27 -12.19
N GLN A 138 -7.89 21.02 -11.58
CA GLN A 138 -8.12 22.40 -11.19
C GLN A 138 -7.03 23.30 -11.76
N ASP A 139 -7.46 24.35 -12.46
CA ASP A 139 -6.60 25.43 -12.91
C ASP A 139 -5.94 26.14 -11.71
N ALA A 140 -4.71 26.56 -11.88
CA ALA A 140 -4.10 27.55 -11.00
C ALA A 140 -4.66 28.96 -11.30
N GLU A 141 -4.41 29.93 -10.40
CA GLU A 141 -4.84 31.32 -10.64
C GLU A 141 -4.18 31.93 -11.90
N GLU A 142 -2.87 31.69 -12.06
CA GLU A 142 -2.05 32.24 -13.15
C GLU A 142 -1.88 31.29 -14.35
N ARG A 143 -2.42 30.05 -14.27
CA ARG A 143 -2.25 29.05 -15.33
C ARG A 143 -3.55 28.26 -15.54
N LYS A 144 -3.91 28.10 -16.80
CA LYS A 144 -5.08 27.31 -17.22
C LYS A 144 -4.65 26.05 -17.94
N LEU A 145 -5.47 25.01 -17.83
CA LEU A 145 -5.33 23.80 -18.62
C LEU A 145 -5.55 24.11 -20.09
N ASP A 146 -4.63 23.66 -20.92
CA ASP A 146 -4.87 23.53 -22.35
C ASP A 146 -5.77 22.32 -22.57
N ARG A 147 -7.05 22.60 -22.85
CA ARG A 147 -8.08 21.56 -22.95
C ARG A 147 -7.89 20.69 -24.17
N ASP A 148 -7.38 21.25 -25.27
CA ASP A 148 -7.18 20.49 -26.52
C ASP A 148 -6.02 19.51 -26.34
N CYS A 149 -4.88 19.98 -25.82
CA CYS A 149 -3.74 19.12 -25.49
C CYS A 149 -4.12 18.05 -24.45
N PHE A 150 -4.92 18.41 -23.43
CA PHE A 150 -5.37 17.44 -22.43
C PHE A 150 -6.27 16.38 -23.04
N ASN A 151 -7.21 16.78 -23.90
CA ASN A 151 -8.13 15.86 -24.57
C ASN A 151 -7.39 14.88 -25.48
N GLU A 152 -6.40 15.35 -26.26
CA GLU A 152 -5.55 14.48 -27.07
C GLU A 152 -4.80 13.46 -26.20
N ALA A 153 -4.17 13.92 -25.11
CA ALA A 153 -3.48 13.03 -24.17
C ALA A 153 -4.45 12.03 -23.52
N TYR A 154 -5.65 12.47 -23.15
CA TYR A 154 -6.69 11.62 -22.60
C TYR A 154 -7.10 10.53 -23.58
N LEU A 155 -7.41 10.89 -24.83
CA LEU A 155 -7.81 9.94 -25.88
C LEU A 155 -6.72 8.91 -26.20
N MET A 156 -5.45 9.27 -26.08
CA MET A 156 -4.32 8.35 -26.27
C MET A 156 -4.26 7.25 -25.18
N HIS A 157 -4.84 7.48 -24.00
CA HIS A 157 -4.70 6.60 -22.84
C HIS A 157 -6.01 5.98 -22.38
N THR A 158 -7.14 6.28 -23.04
CA THR A 158 -8.45 5.77 -22.69
C THR A 158 -9.06 4.96 -23.83
N SER A 159 -10.11 4.18 -23.52
CA SER A 159 -10.87 3.46 -24.54
C SER A 159 -11.70 4.43 -25.38
N THR A 160 -11.74 4.22 -26.68
CA THR A 160 -12.64 4.90 -27.61
C THR A 160 -14.06 4.31 -27.61
N SER A 161 -14.28 3.22 -26.84
CA SER A 161 -15.55 2.51 -26.73
C SER A 161 -16.06 2.60 -25.30
N PRO A 162 -16.78 3.69 -24.93
CA PRO A 162 -17.21 3.91 -23.54
C PRO A 162 -18.22 2.84 -23.12
N GLN A 163 -18.06 2.35 -21.89
CA GLN A 163 -19.00 1.44 -21.24
C GLN A 163 -20.07 2.25 -20.51
N TYR A 164 -21.26 2.37 -21.09
CA TYR A 164 -22.35 3.17 -20.52
C TYR A 164 -22.75 2.73 -19.10
N ALA A 165 -22.69 1.43 -18.79
CA ALA A 165 -22.97 0.95 -17.43
C ALA A 165 -21.99 1.50 -16.40
N ILE A 166 -20.69 1.60 -16.73
CA ILE A 166 -19.67 2.18 -15.86
C ILE A 166 -19.90 3.69 -15.69
N ILE A 167 -20.18 4.40 -16.80
CA ILE A 167 -20.46 5.84 -16.75
C ILE A 167 -21.71 6.11 -15.91
N ALA A 168 -22.79 5.37 -16.13
CA ALA A 168 -24.02 5.48 -15.35
C ALA A 168 -23.79 5.20 -13.86
N SER A 169 -22.91 4.24 -13.54
CA SER A 169 -22.56 3.97 -12.14
C SER A 169 -21.82 5.13 -11.48
N CYS A 170 -21.00 5.86 -12.23
CA CYS A 170 -20.35 7.08 -11.73
C CYS A 170 -21.39 8.18 -11.44
N ASP A 171 -22.36 8.35 -12.32
CA ASP A 171 -23.44 9.32 -12.17
C ASP A 171 -24.33 9.00 -10.96
N VAL A 172 -24.74 7.73 -10.82
CA VAL A 172 -25.46 7.25 -9.63
C VAL A 172 -24.64 7.46 -8.35
N SER A 173 -23.34 7.14 -8.39
CA SER A 173 -22.45 7.38 -7.26
C SER A 173 -22.37 8.86 -6.88
N ALA A 174 -22.28 9.75 -7.88
CA ALA A 174 -22.29 11.19 -7.64
C ALA A 174 -23.60 11.64 -6.98
N ALA A 175 -24.76 11.18 -7.48
CA ALA A 175 -26.06 11.48 -6.90
C ALA A 175 -26.22 10.97 -5.46
N MET A 176 -25.69 9.78 -5.14
CA MET A 176 -25.68 9.25 -3.76
C MET A 176 -24.82 10.13 -2.82
N MET A 177 -23.78 10.74 -3.35
CA MET A 177 -22.86 11.59 -2.58
C MET A 177 -23.31 13.05 -2.47
N GLU A 178 -24.40 13.45 -3.11
CA GLU A 178 -24.98 14.77 -2.90
C GLU A 178 -25.42 14.98 -1.44
N SER A 179 -25.21 16.20 -0.94
CA SER A 179 -25.55 16.55 0.46
C SER A 179 -27.07 16.42 0.72
N PRO A 180 -27.49 15.82 1.85
CA PRO A 180 -26.68 15.33 2.97
C PRO A 180 -26.23 13.86 2.83
N GLY A 181 -26.61 13.15 1.77
CA GLY A 181 -26.41 11.71 1.60
C GLY A 181 -24.95 11.30 1.74
N GLY A 182 -24.04 11.97 1.05
CA GLY A 182 -22.61 11.65 1.10
C GLY A 182 -22.01 11.75 2.50
N THR A 183 -22.34 12.80 3.25
CA THR A 183 -21.88 12.96 4.63
C THR A 183 -22.36 11.80 5.51
N THR A 184 -23.65 11.45 5.42
CA THR A 184 -24.21 10.33 6.19
C THR A 184 -23.55 9.01 5.85
N LEU A 185 -23.38 8.69 4.56
CA LEU A 185 -22.78 7.43 4.12
C LEU A 185 -21.31 7.29 4.56
N VAL A 186 -20.55 8.38 4.54
CA VAL A 186 -19.16 8.36 4.99
C VAL A 186 -19.10 8.24 6.51
N GLU A 187 -19.96 8.96 7.25
CA GLU A 187 -20.05 8.87 8.71
C GLU A 187 -20.43 7.45 9.16
N GLU A 188 -21.37 6.79 8.49
CA GLU A 188 -21.72 5.39 8.76
C GLU A 188 -20.51 4.46 8.55
N SER A 189 -19.73 4.66 7.49
CA SER A 189 -18.51 3.85 7.25
C SER A 189 -17.47 4.04 8.35
N ILE A 190 -17.29 5.28 8.83
CA ILE A 190 -16.38 5.57 9.95
C ILE A 190 -16.92 4.92 11.22
N ALA A 191 -18.22 5.06 11.51
CA ALA A 191 -18.84 4.47 12.71
C ALA A 191 -18.67 2.94 12.74
N GLU A 192 -18.93 2.25 11.65
CA GLU A 192 -18.75 0.79 11.54
C GLU A 192 -17.29 0.37 11.74
N ALA A 193 -16.34 1.14 11.20
CA ALA A 193 -14.91 0.89 11.41
C ALA A 193 -14.48 1.07 12.87
N LEU A 194 -15.06 2.05 13.56
CA LEU A 194 -14.79 2.29 14.98
C LEU A 194 -15.43 1.23 15.88
N ASP A 195 -16.65 0.81 15.55
CA ASP A 195 -17.34 -0.26 16.25
C ASP A 195 -16.58 -1.60 16.13
N PHE A 196 -16.04 -1.88 14.94
CA PHE A 196 -15.13 -3.03 14.77
C PHE A 196 -13.90 -2.92 15.68
N ARG A 197 -13.24 -1.75 15.72
CA ARG A 197 -12.05 -1.55 16.58
C ARG A 197 -12.38 -1.69 18.04
N ARG A 198 -13.54 -1.16 18.50
CA ARG A 198 -14.05 -1.34 19.88
C ARG A 198 -14.34 -2.81 20.19
N ALA A 199 -14.97 -3.53 19.23
CA ALA A 199 -15.24 -4.95 19.39
C ALA A 199 -13.94 -5.77 19.53
N MET A 200 -12.93 -5.50 18.70
CA MET A 200 -11.62 -6.16 18.78
C MET A 200 -10.92 -5.91 20.12
N ARG A 201 -10.97 -4.67 20.65
CA ARG A 201 -10.44 -4.34 21.98
C ARG A 201 -11.18 -5.06 23.09
N LYS A 202 -12.51 -5.07 23.02
CA LYS A 202 -13.31 -5.77 24.01
C LYS A 202 -12.95 -7.25 24.09
N VAL A 203 -12.72 -7.90 22.98
CA VAL A 203 -12.28 -9.30 22.92
C VAL A 203 -10.86 -9.45 23.50
N ASP A 204 -9.94 -8.52 23.21
CA ASP A 204 -8.59 -8.50 23.80
C ASP A 204 -8.65 -8.38 25.33
N ASP A 205 -9.50 -7.49 25.86
CA ASP A 205 -9.73 -7.32 27.30
C ASP A 205 -10.31 -8.58 27.95
N GLU A 206 -11.23 -9.28 27.25
CA GLU A 206 -11.84 -10.53 27.74
C GLU A 206 -10.82 -11.68 27.80
N PHE A 207 -9.88 -11.75 26.86
CA PHE A 207 -8.78 -12.73 26.90
C PHE A 207 -7.67 -12.36 27.89
N GLY A 208 -7.49 -11.08 28.20
CA GLY A 208 -6.55 -10.58 29.19
C GLY A 208 -5.09 -10.87 28.82
N ALA A 209 -4.44 -11.79 29.55
CA ALA A 209 -3.04 -12.15 29.32
C ALA A 209 -2.84 -13.15 28.17
N ASP A 210 -3.91 -13.74 27.65
CA ASP A 210 -3.84 -14.64 26.51
C ASP A 210 -3.71 -13.85 25.19
N TRP A 211 -3.24 -14.49 24.14
CA TRP A 211 -3.01 -13.81 22.88
C TRP A 211 -4.32 -13.48 22.15
N TRP A 212 -4.31 -12.33 21.45
CA TRP A 212 -5.38 -11.93 20.53
C TRP A 212 -4.81 -11.10 19.35
N PHE A 213 -5.65 -10.87 18.37
CA PHE A 213 -5.37 -9.99 17.26
C PHE A 213 -5.59 -8.53 17.65
N LYS A 214 -4.73 -7.62 17.18
CA LYS A 214 -4.86 -6.18 17.48
C LYS A 214 -5.12 -5.40 16.20
N VAL A 215 -5.88 -4.31 16.30
CA VAL A 215 -6.05 -3.40 15.18
C VAL A 215 -5.07 -2.25 15.35
N TRP A 216 -4.14 -2.15 14.39
CA TRP A 216 -3.14 -1.10 14.38
C TRP A 216 -3.78 0.29 14.29
N GLY A 217 -3.33 1.23 15.10
CA GLY A 217 -3.85 2.59 15.18
C GLY A 217 -3.64 3.23 16.54
N PRO A 218 -4.21 4.42 16.80
CA PRO A 218 -4.10 5.11 18.07
C PRO A 218 -4.63 4.27 19.24
N ASP A 219 -3.97 4.38 20.39
CA ASP A 219 -4.38 3.66 21.59
C ASP A 219 -5.69 4.18 22.19
N HIS A 220 -6.02 5.45 21.93
CA HIS A 220 -7.27 6.04 22.37
C HIS A 220 -8.30 6.03 21.23
N LEU A 221 -9.49 5.53 21.51
CA LEU A 221 -10.68 5.64 20.66
C LEU A 221 -11.77 6.35 21.44
N ALA A 222 -12.56 7.18 20.77
CA ALA A 222 -13.77 7.73 21.38
C ALA A 222 -14.70 6.60 21.85
N ASP A 223 -15.26 6.74 23.05
CA ASP A 223 -16.12 5.71 23.66
C ASP A 223 -17.38 5.44 22.81
N GLU A 224 -17.93 6.50 22.19
CA GLU A 224 -19.09 6.44 21.33
C GLU A 224 -18.91 7.33 20.09
N GLY A 225 -19.67 7.04 19.03
CA GLY A 225 -19.69 7.81 17.80
C GLY A 225 -18.38 7.76 17.01
N VAL A 226 -18.15 8.76 16.18
CA VAL A 226 -16.97 8.80 15.27
C VAL A 226 -15.77 9.56 15.86
N GLY A 227 -15.91 10.16 17.03
CA GLY A 227 -14.86 10.98 17.65
C GLY A 227 -14.54 12.23 16.82
N THR A 228 -13.31 12.70 16.98
CA THR A 228 -12.81 13.87 16.25
C THR A 228 -11.66 13.48 15.32
N ARG A 229 -11.40 14.29 14.30
CA ARG A 229 -10.23 14.14 13.43
C ARG A 229 -8.92 14.10 14.24
N ASP A 230 -8.82 14.91 15.29
CA ASP A 230 -7.60 15.06 16.07
C ASP A 230 -7.17 13.75 16.76
N ASP A 231 -8.13 12.86 17.04
CA ASP A 231 -7.86 11.52 17.58
C ASP A 231 -7.08 10.63 16.59
N TRP A 232 -7.07 11.00 15.30
CA TRP A 232 -6.49 10.23 14.20
C TRP A 232 -5.26 10.89 13.56
N VAL A 233 -4.91 12.09 13.99
CA VAL A 233 -3.66 12.74 13.58
C VAL A 233 -2.48 11.95 14.15
N LEU A 234 -1.47 11.68 13.33
CA LEU A 234 -0.27 11.00 13.77
C LEU A 234 0.54 11.91 14.68
N GLU A 235 0.52 11.61 15.97
CA GLU A 235 1.33 12.32 16.95
C GLU A 235 2.82 12.05 16.72
N PRO A 236 3.68 13.08 16.78
CA PRO A 236 5.11 12.89 16.65
C PRO A 236 5.65 11.90 17.68
N LYS A 237 6.37 10.88 17.22
CA LYS A 237 6.97 9.83 18.07
C LYS A 237 5.98 8.94 18.84
N ALA A 238 4.72 8.86 18.43
CA ALA A 238 3.81 7.91 19.04
C ALA A 238 4.29 6.46 18.77
N TYR A 239 4.34 5.67 19.84
CA TYR A 239 4.87 4.31 19.78
C TYR A 239 4.12 3.39 18.81
N TRP A 240 2.78 3.53 18.74
CA TRP A 240 1.95 2.62 17.95
C TRP A 240 2.28 2.60 16.45
N HIS A 241 2.84 3.69 15.88
CA HIS A 241 3.18 3.72 14.46
C HIS A 241 4.67 3.50 14.17
N ASP A 242 5.57 3.89 15.05
CA ASP A 242 7.04 3.76 14.93
C ASP A 242 7.63 4.30 13.60
N PHE A 243 7.07 5.40 13.10
CA PHE A 243 7.61 6.07 11.90
C PHE A 243 8.68 7.12 12.21
N GLY A 244 9.16 7.16 13.45
CA GLY A 244 10.09 8.16 13.93
C GLY A 244 9.43 9.52 14.16
N HIS A 245 10.20 10.59 14.00
CA HIS A 245 9.69 11.94 14.22
C HIS A 245 8.89 12.43 13.01
N LEU A 246 7.61 12.70 13.21
CA LEU A 246 6.70 13.27 12.21
C LEU A 246 6.39 14.73 12.54
N ALA A 247 6.06 15.51 11.53
CA ALA A 247 5.60 16.89 11.74
C ALA A 247 4.16 16.89 12.25
N LYS A 248 3.89 17.73 13.25
CA LYS A 248 2.55 17.87 13.82
C LYS A 248 1.54 18.30 12.74
N ASP A 249 0.33 17.74 12.81
CA ASP A 249 -0.83 18.02 11.93
C ASP A 249 -0.56 17.76 10.43
N PHE A 250 0.53 17.08 10.08
CA PHE A 250 0.87 16.81 8.68
C PHE A 250 0.25 15.53 8.15
N ASN A 251 0.08 14.53 8.99
CA ASN A 251 -0.45 13.23 8.61
C ASN A 251 -1.57 12.77 9.55
N MET A 252 -2.50 12.00 9.04
CA MET A 252 -3.49 11.28 9.85
C MET A 252 -3.68 9.85 9.35
N LEU A 253 -4.21 8.99 10.22
CA LEU A 253 -4.67 7.66 9.85
C LEU A 253 -6.16 7.71 9.52
N ASP A 254 -6.54 7.16 8.37
CA ASP A 254 -7.93 7.02 7.97
C ASP A 254 -8.60 5.89 8.79
N PRO A 255 -9.60 6.17 9.63
CA PRO A 255 -10.22 5.17 10.50
C PRO A 255 -10.89 4.01 9.77
N ILE A 256 -11.38 4.23 8.54
CA ILE A 256 -12.04 3.19 7.74
C ILE A 256 -11.07 2.16 7.17
N LYS A 257 -9.77 2.40 7.31
CA LYS A 257 -8.71 1.48 6.91
C LYS A 257 -8.12 0.80 8.14
N ALA A 258 -8.37 -0.49 8.27
CA ALA A 258 -8.01 -1.24 9.46
C ALA A 258 -6.98 -2.34 9.14
N THR A 259 -5.77 -2.16 9.63
CA THR A 259 -4.72 -3.18 9.61
C THR A 259 -4.79 -4.00 10.88
N VAL A 260 -5.10 -5.28 10.75
CA VAL A 260 -5.13 -6.23 11.87
C VAL A 260 -3.75 -6.86 11.99
N VAL A 261 -3.18 -6.79 13.18
CA VAL A 261 -1.87 -7.37 13.52
C VAL A 261 -2.07 -8.72 14.18
N THR A 262 -1.33 -9.72 13.70
CA THR A 262 -1.28 -11.06 14.28
C THR A 262 -0.13 -11.17 15.27
N PRO A 263 -0.21 -12.05 16.30
CA PRO A 263 0.87 -12.22 17.26
C PRO A 263 2.20 -12.64 16.62
N GLY A 264 3.32 -12.17 17.17
CA GLY A 264 4.65 -12.67 16.82
C GLY A 264 5.67 -11.62 16.38
N LEU A 265 5.25 -10.40 16.05
CA LEU A 265 6.12 -9.30 15.68
C LEU A 265 5.55 -7.98 16.19
N ASP A 266 6.39 -7.12 16.73
CA ASP A 266 6.03 -5.75 17.11
C ASP A 266 6.43 -4.71 16.04
N VAL A 267 6.06 -3.46 16.25
CA VAL A 267 6.38 -2.35 15.33
C VAL A 267 7.87 -2.05 15.24
N GLU A 268 8.65 -2.38 16.28
CA GLU A 268 10.10 -2.19 16.36
C GLU A 268 10.89 -3.32 15.70
N GLY A 269 10.23 -4.41 15.30
CA GLY A 269 10.84 -5.57 14.65
C GLY A 269 11.28 -6.68 15.60
N ASN A 270 10.85 -6.65 16.86
CA ASN A 270 11.17 -7.71 17.80
C ASN A 270 10.25 -8.91 17.59
N PHE A 271 10.84 -10.08 17.35
CA PHE A 271 10.09 -11.33 17.23
C PHE A 271 9.80 -11.89 18.64
N ALA A 272 8.54 -12.20 18.89
CA ALA A 272 8.13 -12.93 20.09
C ALA A 272 8.61 -14.40 20.04
N ASP A 273 8.36 -15.15 21.10
CA ASP A 273 8.66 -16.59 21.13
C ASP A 273 7.63 -17.41 20.34
N ILE A 274 6.39 -16.95 20.36
CA ILE A 274 5.28 -17.53 19.60
C ILE A 274 4.84 -16.53 18.54
N GLY A 275 4.64 -16.98 17.32
CA GLY A 275 4.15 -16.13 16.24
C GLY A 275 3.18 -16.85 15.33
N ILE A 276 2.19 -16.08 14.86
CA ILE A 276 1.16 -16.55 13.94
C ILE A 276 1.29 -15.74 12.64
N PRO A 277 2.00 -16.27 11.62
CA PRO A 277 2.13 -15.58 10.35
C PRO A 277 0.78 -15.26 9.72
N ALA A 278 0.59 -14.02 9.27
CA ALA A 278 -0.69 -13.56 8.75
C ALA A 278 -1.17 -14.36 7.52
N SER A 279 -0.25 -14.94 6.75
CA SER A 279 -0.57 -15.77 5.59
C SER A 279 -1.39 -17.03 5.96
N ILE A 280 -1.24 -17.56 7.17
CA ILE A 280 -2.04 -18.70 7.65
C ILE A 280 -3.45 -18.21 7.99
N VAL A 281 -3.55 -17.10 8.71
CA VAL A 281 -4.84 -16.51 9.13
C VAL A 281 -5.68 -16.12 7.91
N THR A 282 -5.06 -15.45 6.93
CA THR A 282 -5.78 -14.97 5.74
C THR A 282 -6.23 -16.10 4.82
N LYS A 283 -5.50 -17.23 4.76
CA LYS A 283 -5.97 -18.44 4.07
C LYS A 283 -7.18 -19.05 4.77
N TYR A 284 -7.15 -19.12 6.09
CA TYR A 284 -8.30 -19.56 6.87
C TYR A 284 -9.52 -18.65 6.61
N LEU A 285 -9.36 -17.35 6.72
CA LEU A 285 -10.42 -16.40 6.45
C LEU A 285 -10.99 -16.53 5.03
N ALA A 286 -10.13 -16.75 4.03
CA ALA A 286 -10.56 -16.93 2.65
C ALA A 286 -11.43 -18.19 2.45
N GLU A 287 -11.10 -19.31 3.09
CA GLU A 287 -11.92 -20.53 3.06
C GLU A 287 -13.26 -20.37 3.81
N HIS A 288 -13.37 -19.35 4.69
CA HIS A 288 -14.58 -18.97 5.43
C HIS A 288 -15.31 -17.76 4.83
N GLY A 289 -14.98 -17.39 3.58
CA GLY A 289 -15.69 -16.34 2.84
C GLY A 289 -15.30 -14.91 3.21
N VAL A 290 -14.21 -14.72 3.95
CA VAL A 290 -13.67 -13.40 4.29
C VAL A 290 -12.39 -13.14 3.49
N ILE A 291 -12.46 -12.27 2.49
CA ILE A 291 -11.33 -11.89 1.65
C ILE A 291 -10.73 -10.59 2.17
N VAL A 292 -9.43 -10.60 2.46
CA VAL A 292 -8.69 -9.42 2.89
C VAL A 292 -8.02 -8.74 1.70
N GLU A 293 -7.78 -7.43 1.81
CA GLU A 293 -7.18 -6.65 0.71
C GLU A 293 -5.65 -6.81 0.61
N LYS A 294 -4.98 -7.03 1.73
CA LYS A 294 -3.51 -7.19 1.78
C LYS A 294 -3.13 -8.12 2.92
N THR A 295 -2.13 -8.97 2.68
CA THR A 295 -1.51 -9.83 3.71
C THR A 295 -0.03 -9.49 3.81
N GLY A 296 0.43 -9.06 5.00
CA GLY A 296 1.83 -8.86 5.34
C GLY A 296 2.44 -10.08 6.03
N LEU A 297 3.58 -9.91 6.68
CA LEU A 297 4.21 -10.98 7.48
C LEU A 297 3.36 -11.34 8.71
N TYR A 298 3.01 -10.31 9.50
CA TYR A 298 2.20 -10.40 10.73
C TYR A 298 1.07 -9.38 10.75
N SER A 299 0.55 -9.04 9.60
CA SER A 299 -0.60 -8.14 9.50
C SER A 299 -1.42 -8.45 8.24
N PHE A 300 -2.69 -8.13 8.30
CA PHE A 300 -3.55 -8.11 7.13
C PHE A 300 -4.46 -6.87 7.18
N PHE A 301 -4.89 -6.43 6.02
CA PHE A 301 -5.62 -5.18 5.86
C PHE A 301 -7.04 -5.42 5.37
N ILE A 302 -7.99 -4.71 5.99
CA ILE A 302 -9.39 -4.66 5.61
C ILE A 302 -9.85 -3.21 5.48
N MET A 303 -10.89 -2.98 4.69
CA MET A 303 -11.41 -1.65 4.40
C MET A 303 -12.92 -1.60 4.61
N PHE A 304 -13.38 -0.53 5.26
CA PHE A 304 -14.79 -0.23 5.49
C PHE A 304 -15.29 0.70 4.40
N THR A 305 -15.92 0.13 3.39
CA THR A 305 -16.52 0.91 2.28
C THR A 305 -17.94 1.33 2.59
N ILE A 306 -18.50 2.26 1.82
CA ILE A 306 -19.91 2.61 1.87
C ILE A 306 -20.77 1.34 1.73
N GLY A 307 -21.73 1.19 2.64
CA GLY A 307 -22.65 0.04 2.69
C GLY A 307 -22.10 -1.18 3.43
N ILE A 308 -20.93 -1.09 4.09
CA ILE A 308 -20.50 -2.12 5.04
C ILE A 308 -21.47 -2.13 6.23
N THR A 309 -21.74 -3.29 6.77
CA THR A 309 -22.66 -3.45 7.90
C THR A 309 -22.02 -4.23 9.03
N LYS A 310 -22.52 -4.03 10.26
CA LYS A 310 -22.09 -4.76 11.46
C LYS A 310 -22.10 -6.28 11.27
N GLY A 311 -23.07 -6.82 10.55
CA GLY A 311 -23.13 -8.26 10.29
C GLY A 311 -21.90 -8.78 9.56
N ARG A 312 -21.34 -8.01 8.62
CA ARG A 312 -20.18 -8.42 7.82
C ARG A 312 -18.88 -8.41 8.63
N TRP A 313 -18.58 -7.31 9.33
CA TRP A 313 -17.34 -7.27 10.11
C TRP A 313 -17.41 -8.14 11.39
N ASN A 314 -18.61 -8.35 11.94
CA ASN A 314 -18.79 -9.27 13.06
C ASN A 314 -18.50 -10.73 12.65
N THR A 315 -18.77 -11.11 11.40
CA THR A 315 -18.31 -12.39 10.85
C THR A 315 -16.80 -12.53 10.96
N LEU A 316 -16.04 -11.49 10.58
CA LEU A 316 -14.59 -11.50 10.73
C LEU A 316 -14.16 -11.72 12.19
N VAL A 317 -14.76 -10.99 13.15
CA VAL A 317 -14.42 -11.17 14.58
C VAL A 317 -14.71 -12.60 15.04
N THR A 318 -15.84 -13.16 14.63
CA THR A 318 -16.22 -14.56 14.95
C THR A 318 -15.23 -15.56 14.36
N GLU A 319 -14.85 -15.37 13.10
CA GLU A 319 -13.88 -16.26 12.45
C GLU A 319 -12.49 -16.17 13.10
N LEU A 320 -12.08 -14.98 13.55
CA LEU A 320 -10.83 -14.84 14.31
C LEU A 320 -10.89 -15.56 15.67
N GLN A 321 -12.04 -15.55 16.36
CA GLN A 321 -12.25 -16.32 17.58
C GLN A 321 -12.20 -17.85 17.31
N GLN A 322 -12.83 -18.30 16.25
CA GLN A 322 -12.77 -19.72 15.85
C GLN A 322 -11.35 -20.13 15.44
N PHE A 323 -10.62 -19.25 14.72
CA PHE A 323 -9.22 -19.50 14.41
C PHE A 323 -8.38 -19.66 15.69
N LYS A 324 -8.57 -18.78 16.68
CA LYS A 324 -7.91 -18.91 17.97
C LYS A 324 -8.20 -20.26 18.62
N ASP A 325 -9.46 -20.66 18.67
CA ASP A 325 -9.88 -21.97 19.20
C ASP A 325 -9.21 -23.15 18.48
N HIS A 326 -9.07 -23.09 17.17
CA HIS A 326 -8.36 -24.10 16.38
C HIS A 326 -6.87 -24.09 16.67
N PHE A 327 -6.28 -22.91 16.82
CA PHE A 327 -4.87 -22.75 17.12
C PHE A 327 -4.53 -23.29 18.52
N ASP A 328 -5.29 -22.90 19.56
CA ASP A 328 -5.06 -23.31 20.93
C ASP A 328 -5.17 -24.84 21.11
N LYS A 329 -6.04 -25.49 20.33
CA LYS A 329 -6.21 -26.95 20.28
C LYS A 329 -5.22 -27.64 19.33
N ASN A 330 -4.34 -26.92 18.69
CA ASN A 330 -3.41 -27.40 17.64
C ASN A 330 -4.11 -28.33 16.61
N GLN A 331 -5.25 -27.89 16.09
CA GLN A 331 -6.01 -28.69 15.14
C GLN A 331 -5.20 -28.96 13.86
N PRO A 332 -5.30 -30.14 13.26
CA PRO A 332 -4.58 -30.46 12.02
C PRO A 332 -5.13 -29.65 10.84
N LEU A 333 -4.24 -29.28 9.92
CA LEU A 333 -4.59 -28.40 8.80
C LEU A 333 -5.67 -28.97 7.88
N TRP A 334 -5.79 -30.31 7.71
CA TRP A 334 -6.88 -30.88 6.91
C TRP A 334 -8.28 -30.51 7.44
N LYS A 335 -8.38 -30.20 8.75
CA LYS A 335 -9.63 -29.76 9.39
C LYS A 335 -9.83 -28.26 9.33
N VAL A 336 -8.75 -27.49 9.42
CA VAL A 336 -8.76 -26.03 9.51
C VAL A 336 -8.73 -25.36 8.11
N LEU A 337 -8.01 -25.96 7.18
CA LEU A 337 -7.77 -25.46 5.81
C LEU A 337 -7.96 -26.62 4.79
N PRO A 338 -9.16 -27.20 4.69
CA PRO A 338 -9.40 -28.38 3.84
C PRO A 338 -9.11 -28.14 2.36
N GLU A 339 -9.47 -26.97 1.80
CA GLU A 339 -9.22 -26.65 0.40
C GLU A 339 -7.74 -26.44 0.11
N PHE A 340 -7.02 -25.81 1.04
CA PHE A 340 -5.58 -25.65 0.96
C PHE A 340 -4.86 -27.02 1.00
N VAL A 341 -5.25 -27.88 1.93
CA VAL A 341 -4.66 -29.22 2.08
C VAL A 341 -4.94 -30.08 0.86
N ALA A 342 -6.13 -29.98 0.26
CA ALA A 342 -6.45 -30.70 -0.98
C ALA A 342 -5.46 -30.37 -2.12
N LYS A 343 -4.95 -29.12 -2.17
CA LYS A 343 -3.95 -28.67 -3.13
C LYS A 343 -2.51 -28.99 -2.68
N HIS A 344 -2.29 -29.10 -1.37
CA HIS A 344 -0.99 -29.30 -0.74
C HIS A 344 -1.01 -30.44 0.29
N PRO A 345 -1.15 -31.73 -0.13
CA PRO A 345 -1.35 -32.88 0.77
C PRO A 345 -0.23 -33.10 1.81
N ARG A 346 0.95 -32.53 1.57
CA ARG A 346 2.07 -32.59 2.52
C ARG A 346 1.75 -32.01 3.90
N TYR A 347 0.75 -31.15 4.00
CA TYR A 347 0.33 -30.49 5.25
C TYR A 347 -0.83 -31.19 5.96
N GLU A 348 -1.35 -32.30 5.42
CA GLU A 348 -2.57 -32.95 5.92
C GLU A 348 -2.55 -33.19 7.43
N ARG A 349 -1.44 -33.70 7.95
CA ARG A 349 -1.30 -34.06 9.38
C ARG A 349 -0.58 -33.03 10.21
N VAL A 350 -0.16 -31.92 9.63
CA VAL A 350 0.54 -30.85 10.34
C VAL A 350 -0.45 -30.07 11.17
N GLY A 351 -0.13 -29.86 12.45
CA GLY A 351 -0.93 -29.03 13.35
C GLY A 351 -0.80 -27.53 13.04
N LEU A 352 -1.83 -26.78 13.38
CA LEU A 352 -1.86 -25.33 13.13
C LEU A 352 -0.74 -24.59 13.88
N GLN A 353 -0.42 -24.98 15.13
CA GLN A 353 0.71 -24.45 15.87
C GLN A 353 2.05 -24.87 15.24
N GLU A 354 2.14 -26.09 14.72
CA GLU A 354 3.38 -26.59 14.12
C GLU A 354 3.76 -25.80 12.87
N ILE A 355 2.84 -25.57 11.94
CA ILE A 355 3.13 -24.79 10.73
C ILE A 355 3.43 -23.33 11.07
N SER A 356 2.71 -22.76 12.05
CA SER A 356 2.96 -21.40 12.53
C SER A 356 4.37 -21.28 13.10
N ALA A 357 4.79 -22.21 13.97
CA ALA A 357 6.12 -22.22 14.55
C ALA A 357 7.23 -22.42 13.49
N GLN A 358 7.01 -23.26 12.49
CA GLN A 358 7.96 -23.48 11.40
C GLN A 358 8.19 -22.19 10.59
N ILE A 359 7.10 -21.52 10.16
CA ILE A 359 7.20 -20.28 9.39
C ILE A 359 7.76 -19.15 10.27
N HIS A 360 7.29 -19.03 11.51
CA HIS A 360 7.79 -18.03 12.46
C HIS A 360 9.30 -18.16 12.70
N SER A 361 9.78 -19.38 12.95
CA SER A 361 11.22 -19.65 13.13
C SER A 361 12.02 -19.33 11.87
N PHE A 362 11.46 -19.60 10.69
CA PHE A 362 12.08 -19.25 9.42
C PHE A 362 12.22 -17.73 9.25
N TYR A 363 11.19 -16.97 9.61
CA TYR A 363 11.22 -15.51 9.60
C TYR A 363 12.20 -14.94 10.63
N LYS A 364 12.12 -15.40 11.88
CA LYS A 364 12.96 -14.96 12.99
C LYS A 364 14.45 -15.23 12.72
N SER A 365 14.79 -16.43 12.24
CA SER A 365 16.19 -16.81 11.96
C SER A 365 16.85 -15.99 10.85
N ARG A 366 16.09 -15.32 10.00
CA ARG A 366 16.56 -14.50 8.88
C ARG A 366 16.30 -13.01 9.08
N ASP A 367 15.78 -12.63 10.23
CA ASP A 367 15.44 -11.23 10.56
C ASP A 367 14.62 -10.55 9.43
N VAL A 368 13.56 -11.24 8.99
CA VAL A 368 12.79 -10.84 7.80
C VAL A 368 12.13 -9.49 7.98
N ALA A 369 11.73 -9.14 9.21
CA ALA A 369 11.16 -7.83 9.52
C ALA A 369 12.12 -6.70 9.14
N ARG A 370 13.38 -6.79 9.53
CA ARG A 370 14.43 -5.84 9.15
C ARG A 370 14.73 -5.92 7.65
N MET A 371 14.88 -7.11 7.10
CA MET A 371 15.16 -7.31 5.67
C MET A 371 14.11 -6.64 4.78
N THR A 372 12.80 -6.82 5.06
CA THR A 372 11.71 -6.23 4.28
C THR A 372 11.56 -4.72 4.48
N THR A 373 12.16 -4.16 5.51
CA THR A 373 12.26 -2.72 5.71
C THR A 373 13.46 -2.15 4.95
N GLU A 374 14.64 -2.72 5.17
CA GLU A 374 15.90 -2.26 4.57
C GLU A 374 15.90 -2.33 3.03
N MET A 375 15.26 -3.33 2.42
CA MET A 375 15.20 -3.44 0.97
C MET A 375 14.55 -2.22 0.30
N TYR A 376 13.53 -1.61 0.94
CA TYR A 376 12.87 -0.41 0.44
C TYR A 376 13.62 0.89 0.78
N LEU A 377 14.35 0.90 1.90
CA LEU A 377 15.13 2.06 2.35
C LEU A 377 16.57 2.05 1.80
N SER A 378 16.98 0.97 1.15
CA SER A 378 18.32 0.85 0.58
C SER A 378 18.54 1.83 -0.58
N ASN A 379 19.80 2.18 -0.83
CA ASN A 379 20.13 3.06 -1.94
C ASN A 379 19.87 2.36 -3.29
N MET A 380 18.91 2.86 -4.03
CA MET A 380 18.59 2.40 -5.39
C MET A 380 19.33 3.29 -6.38
N GLU A 381 20.42 2.77 -6.94
CA GLU A 381 21.26 3.49 -7.88
C GLU A 381 20.62 3.52 -9.27
N PRO A 382 20.26 4.69 -9.82
CA PRO A 382 19.82 4.79 -11.20
C PRO A 382 21.03 4.66 -12.13
N ALA A 383 21.12 3.55 -12.86
CA ALA A 383 22.18 3.26 -13.82
C ALA A 383 21.80 3.63 -15.26
N MET A 384 20.53 3.81 -15.54
CA MET A 384 19.98 4.14 -16.86
C MET A 384 18.64 4.87 -16.72
N ILE A 385 18.28 5.67 -17.71
CA ILE A 385 16.93 6.28 -17.75
C ILE A 385 15.91 5.15 -17.95
N PRO A 386 14.77 5.13 -17.22
CA PRO A 386 13.77 4.06 -17.31
C PRO A 386 13.25 3.80 -18.72
N ALA A 387 13.11 4.83 -19.56
CA ALA A 387 12.70 4.71 -20.95
C ALA A 387 13.73 3.95 -21.81
N ASP A 388 15.04 4.18 -21.56
CA ASP A 388 16.11 3.50 -22.28
C ASP A 388 16.18 2.02 -21.87
N ALA A 389 16.03 1.72 -20.59
CA ALA A 389 15.96 0.34 -20.12
C ALA A 389 14.74 -0.40 -20.71
N TRP A 390 13.59 0.26 -20.76
CA TRP A 390 12.40 -0.27 -21.41
C TRP A 390 12.62 -0.53 -22.91
N SER A 391 13.29 0.39 -23.61
CA SER A 391 13.64 0.21 -25.03
C SER A 391 14.52 -1.02 -25.22
N LYS A 392 15.52 -1.24 -24.34
CA LYS A 392 16.36 -2.46 -24.34
C LYS A 392 15.52 -3.73 -24.21
N MET A 393 14.56 -3.74 -23.30
CA MET A 393 13.64 -4.87 -23.12
C MET A 393 12.79 -5.10 -24.39
N ALA A 394 12.20 -4.04 -24.94
CA ALA A 394 11.36 -4.14 -26.14
C ALA A 394 12.10 -4.70 -27.36
N HIS A 395 13.39 -4.39 -27.49
CA HIS A 395 14.27 -4.90 -28.54
C HIS A 395 14.97 -6.22 -28.19
N LYS A 396 14.65 -6.84 -27.04
CA LYS A 396 15.27 -8.09 -26.56
C LYS A 396 16.80 -7.99 -26.32
N ASP A 397 17.29 -6.78 -26.06
CA ASP A 397 18.70 -6.54 -25.70
C ASP A 397 18.86 -6.70 -24.17
N ILE A 398 18.55 -7.90 -23.72
CA ILE A 398 18.50 -8.31 -22.32
C ILE A 398 19.13 -9.68 -22.14
N ASP A 399 19.62 -9.92 -20.90
CA ASP A 399 20.07 -11.22 -20.43
C ASP A 399 19.17 -11.71 -19.33
N ARG A 400 18.80 -12.99 -19.34
CA ARG A 400 18.09 -13.64 -18.25
C ARG A 400 19.08 -14.10 -17.19
N VAL A 401 19.10 -13.42 -16.05
CA VAL A 401 20.12 -13.57 -14.99
C VAL A 401 19.55 -14.31 -13.79
N PRO A 402 20.21 -15.37 -13.27
CA PRO A 402 19.81 -16.01 -12.03
C PRO A 402 19.84 -15.02 -10.85
N ILE A 403 18.91 -15.17 -9.89
CA ILE A 403 18.85 -14.24 -8.74
C ILE A 403 20.14 -14.19 -7.93
N ASP A 404 20.93 -15.26 -7.93
CA ASP A 404 22.22 -15.31 -7.22
C ASP A 404 23.33 -14.46 -7.89
N GLU A 405 23.13 -14.03 -9.13
CA GLU A 405 24.08 -13.25 -9.94
C GLU A 405 23.56 -11.82 -10.24
N LEU A 406 22.52 -11.38 -9.55
CA LEU A 406 21.87 -10.09 -9.84
C LEU A 406 22.61 -8.88 -9.28
N GLU A 407 23.42 -9.04 -8.23
CA GLU A 407 24.10 -7.91 -7.60
C GLU A 407 24.94 -7.13 -8.63
N GLY A 408 24.69 -5.82 -8.71
CA GLY A 408 25.33 -4.94 -9.69
C GLY A 408 24.72 -4.95 -11.09
N ARG A 409 23.81 -5.87 -11.43
CA ARG A 409 23.09 -5.89 -12.71
C ARG A 409 22.02 -4.80 -12.72
N VAL A 410 21.65 -4.35 -13.91
CA VAL A 410 20.62 -3.34 -14.14
C VAL A 410 19.33 -4.01 -14.58
N THR A 411 18.24 -3.79 -13.86
CA THR A 411 16.96 -4.42 -14.23
C THR A 411 16.38 -3.81 -15.50
N ALA A 412 15.86 -4.66 -16.39
CA ALA A 412 15.03 -4.24 -17.51
C ALA A 412 13.53 -4.29 -17.19
N MET A 413 13.18 -4.93 -16.05
CA MET A 413 11.83 -5.19 -15.60
C MET A 413 11.49 -4.43 -14.33
N LEU A 414 10.21 -4.21 -14.12
CA LEU A 414 9.69 -3.80 -12.82
C LEU A 414 9.78 -4.97 -11.86
N VAL A 415 10.45 -4.80 -10.71
CA VAL A 415 10.57 -5.82 -9.66
C VAL A 415 9.68 -5.41 -8.50
N THR A 416 8.59 -6.13 -8.30
CA THR A 416 7.54 -5.72 -7.35
C THR A 416 7.03 -6.90 -6.54
N PRO A 417 7.32 -6.97 -5.23
CA PRO A 417 6.68 -7.94 -4.35
C PRO A 417 5.17 -7.66 -4.23
N TYR A 418 4.38 -8.72 -4.21
CA TYR A 418 2.95 -8.62 -4.04
C TYR A 418 2.45 -9.54 -2.92
N PRO A 419 1.92 -9.04 -1.82
CA PRO A 419 1.76 -7.63 -1.44
C PRO A 419 3.08 -6.94 -1.02
N PRO A 420 3.16 -5.60 -0.97
CA PRO A 420 2.09 -4.61 -1.15
C PRO A 420 1.89 -4.11 -2.58
N GLY A 421 2.63 -4.59 -3.58
CA GLY A 421 2.55 -4.09 -4.94
C GLY A 421 3.34 -2.79 -5.16
N ILE A 422 4.35 -2.53 -4.32
CA ILE A 422 5.24 -1.38 -4.45
C ILE A 422 6.53 -1.84 -5.09
N PRO A 423 6.99 -1.17 -6.17
CA PRO A 423 8.24 -1.53 -6.81
C PRO A 423 9.44 -1.46 -5.86
N LEU A 424 10.23 -2.52 -5.82
CA LEU A 424 11.57 -2.50 -5.26
C LEU A 424 12.55 -1.81 -6.21
N LEU A 425 12.44 -2.16 -7.49
CA LEU A 425 13.23 -1.56 -8.55
C LEU A 425 12.33 -1.26 -9.76
N ILE A 426 12.60 -0.14 -10.39
CA ILE A 426 12.05 0.19 -11.71
C ILE A 426 13.11 -0.07 -12.80
N PRO A 427 12.71 -0.24 -14.08
CA PRO A 427 13.67 -0.42 -15.17
C PRO A 427 14.75 0.66 -15.16
N GLY A 428 16.00 0.24 -15.29
CA GLY A 428 17.17 1.12 -15.30
C GLY A 428 17.88 1.28 -13.95
N GLU A 429 17.34 0.72 -12.88
CA GLU A 429 17.98 0.72 -11.56
C GLU A 429 18.84 -0.54 -11.36
N ARG A 430 19.85 -0.41 -10.48
CA ARG A 430 20.84 -1.44 -10.19
C ARG A 430 20.43 -2.26 -8.98
N PHE A 431 20.52 -3.59 -9.08
CA PHE A 431 20.36 -4.48 -7.94
C PHE A 431 21.47 -4.25 -6.92
N ASN A 432 21.08 -3.98 -5.68
CA ASN A 432 21.97 -3.96 -4.54
C ASN A 432 21.83 -5.24 -3.71
N LYS A 433 22.74 -5.42 -2.75
CA LYS A 433 22.79 -6.61 -1.91
C LYS A 433 21.50 -6.86 -1.13
N SER A 434 20.89 -5.81 -0.53
CA SER A 434 19.69 -5.95 0.30
C SER A 434 18.51 -6.50 -0.51
N ILE A 435 18.35 -6.04 -1.74
CA ILE A 435 17.30 -6.52 -2.66
C ILE A 435 17.58 -7.97 -3.07
N VAL A 436 18.81 -8.30 -3.42
CA VAL A 436 19.19 -9.68 -3.80
C VAL A 436 18.99 -10.65 -2.65
N ASP A 437 19.35 -10.27 -1.43
CA ASP A 437 19.15 -11.09 -0.23
C ASP A 437 17.67 -11.35 0.04
N TYR A 438 16.79 -10.34 -0.18
CA TYR A 438 15.34 -10.54 -0.11
C TYR A 438 14.81 -11.50 -1.20
N LEU A 439 15.28 -11.40 -2.43
CA LEU A 439 14.88 -12.32 -3.51
C LEU A 439 15.30 -13.77 -3.22
N ARG A 440 16.49 -13.96 -2.64
CA ARG A 440 16.96 -15.26 -2.16
C ARG A 440 16.08 -15.80 -1.04
N PHE A 441 15.76 -14.95 -0.06
CA PHE A 441 14.84 -15.31 1.01
C PHE A 441 13.47 -15.75 0.43
N ALA A 442 12.89 -14.99 -0.50
CA ALA A 442 11.60 -15.33 -1.10
C ALA A 442 11.64 -16.67 -1.84
N ARG A 443 12.71 -16.94 -2.60
CA ARG A 443 12.93 -18.25 -3.24
C ARG A 443 12.95 -19.38 -2.22
N ASP A 444 13.79 -19.25 -1.19
CA ASP A 444 14.00 -20.29 -0.17
C ASP A 444 12.71 -20.53 0.63
N PHE A 445 11.97 -19.46 0.94
CA PHE A 445 10.67 -19.55 1.57
C PHE A 445 9.65 -20.29 0.70
N ASN A 446 9.53 -19.92 -0.58
CA ASN A 446 8.61 -20.53 -1.52
C ASN A 446 8.92 -22.04 -1.74
N GLN A 447 10.19 -22.42 -1.70
CA GLN A 447 10.59 -23.84 -1.78
C GLN A 447 10.25 -24.63 -0.52
N GLN A 448 10.42 -24.02 0.66
CA GLN A 448 10.20 -24.68 1.93
C GLN A 448 8.71 -24.77 2.29
N PHE A 449 7.93 -23.75 1.96
CA PHE A 449 6.52 -23.59 2.32
C PHE A 449 5.62 -23.40 1.09
N PRO A 450 5.58 -24.38 0.15
CA PRO A 450 4.69 -24.27 -1.02
C PRO A 450 3.24 -24.12 -0.58
N GLY A 451 2.52 -23.22 -1.25
CA GLY A 451 1.18 -22.79 -0.89
C GLY A 451 1.13 -21.52 -0.03
N PHE A 452 2.28 -21.09 0.55
CA PHE A 452 2.41 -19.84 1.27
C PHE A 452 3.29 -18.82 0.53
N GLU A 453 3.50 -19.04 -0.77
CA GLU A 453 4.43 -18.28 -1.60
C GLU A 453 4.18 -16.78 -1.56
N THR A 454 5.28 -16.02 -1.59
CA THR A 454 5.25 -14.60 -1.94
C THR A 454 5.37 -14.47 -3.46
N ASP A 455 4.43 -13.77 -4.08
CA ASP A 455 4.51 -13.45 -5.50
C ASP A 455 5.36 -12.19 -5.71
N ILE A 456 6.29 -12.25 -6.66
CA ILE A 456 7.14 -11.12 -7.01
C ILE A 456 7.07 -10.94 -8.54
N HIS A 457 6.41 -9.88 -8.97
CA HIS A 457 6.39 -9.49 -10.36
C HIS A 457 7.83 -9.17 -10.84
N GLY A 458 8.15 -9.60 -12.04
CA GLY A 458 9.51 -9.46 -12.61
C GLY A 458 10.41 -10.67 -12.38
N LEU A 459 10.03 -11.62 -11.51
CA LEU A 459 10.70 -12.90 -11.40
C LEU A 459 10.13 -13.89 -12.41
N VAL A 460 11.03 -14.56 -13.13
CA VAL A 460 10.68 -15.64 -14.07
C VAL A 460 11.09 -16.97 -13.46
N LYS A 461 10.15 -17.90 -13.35
CA LYS A 461 10.43 -19.31 -12.98
C LYS A 461 10.77 -20.09 -14.23
N ASN A 462 11.81 -20.91 -14.18
CA ASN A 462 12.16 -21.77 -15.32
C ASN A 462 11.16 -22.93 -15.46
N ALA A 463 10.63 -23.14 -16.66
CA ALA A 463 9.67 -24.21 -16.96
C ALA A 463 10.31 -25.62 -16.97
N GLU A 464 11.63 -25.73 -17.00
CA GLU A 464 12.39 -26.98 -17.18
C GLU A 464 12.75 -27.70 -15.87
N GLY A 465 11.95 -27.56 -14.82
CA GLY A 465 12.10 -28.38 -13.59
C GLY A 465 13.27 -28.00 -12.67
N ASN A 466 14.05 -27.02 -13.02
CA ASN A 466 15.01 -26.41 -12.11
C ASN A 466 14.32 -25.29 -11.32
N ASN A 467 14.26 -25.37 -10.01
CA ASN A 467 13.64 -24.35 -9.12
C ASN A 467 14.38 -23.00 -9.16
N GLY A 468 14.89 -22.59 -10.32
CA GLY A 468 15.60 -21.36 -10.55
C GLY A 468 14.66 -20.19 -10.74
N TYR A 469 14.97 -19.08 -10.06
CA TYR A 469 14.33 -17.79 -10.28
C TYR A 469 15.31 -16.88 -11.01
N TYR A 470 14.82 -16.13 -11.98
CA TYR A 470 15.59 -15.29 -12.88
C TYR A 470 14.94 -13.91 -13.00
N VAL A 471 15.72 -12.92 -13.37
CA VAL A 471 15.22 -11.60 -13.76
C VAL A 471 15.85 -11.22 -15.10
N ASP A 472 15.04 -10.59 -15.97
CA ASP A 472 15.54 -10.04 -17.22
C ASP A 472 16.25 -8.69 -16.93
N CYS A 473 17.57 -8.67 -17.15
CA CYS A 473 18.43 -7.52 -16.94
C CYS A 473 18.89 -6.93 -18.27
N VAL A 474 19.21 -5.65 -18.27
CA VAL A 474 19.84 -5.02 -19.44
C VAL A 474 21.14 -5.71 -19.76
N ARG A 475 21.37 -6.04 -21.04
CA ARG A 475 22.65 -6.63 -21.50
C ARG A 475 23.77 -5.61 -21.29
N THR A 476 24.85 -6.08 -20.67
CA THR A 476 26.07 -5.29 -20.39
C THR A 476 27.07 -5.39 -21.52
#